data_8a990d9136e732143b74d4cd116712e3
#
_entry.id   8a990d9136e732143b74d4cd116712e3
#
_cell.length_a   1.000
_cell.length_b   1.000
_cell.length_c   1.000
_cell.angle_alpha   90.00
_cell.angle_beta   90.00
_cell.angle_gamma   90.00
#
_symmetry.space_group_name_H-M   'P 1'
#
loop_
_entity.id
_entity.type
_entity.pdbx_description
1 polymer ?
#
loop_
_entity_poly.entity_id
_entity_poly.type
_entity_poly.pdbx_seq_one_letter_code
_entity_poly.pdbx_strand_id
1 'polypeptide(L)'
;MKQEEKLLRLLEEHHSLGIAEQIDYQKFYLYSLITHSTAIEGSTVTEIENQLLFDEGITAKGRTLQEQMMNLDLKAAYEQSMQPARLHADFSVEMLKSLSALVMKNTGAMYNTAQGSFDASKGDLRLVG
;
A
#
# COMPACT_ATOMS: atom_id res chain seq x y z
N MET A 1 5.55 -42.34 -1.37
CA MET A 1 6.37 -41.09 -1.55
C MET A 1 6.14 -40.22 -0.34
N LYS A 2 7.20 -39.80 0.31
CA LYS A 2 7.12 -38.86 1.45
C LYS A 2 6.62 -37.52 0.99
N GLN A 3 5.97 -36.78 1.88
CA GLN A 3 5.44 -35.43 1.54
C GLN A 3 6.55 -34.45 1.13
N GLU A 4 7.73 -34.57 1.74
CA GLU A 4 8.90 -33.76 1.41
C GLU A 4 9.36 -33.99 -0.03
N GLU A 5 9.43 -35.24 -0.45
CA GLU A 5 9.81 -35.61 -1.83
C GLU A 5 8.80 -35.08 -2.85
N LYS A 6 7.51 -35.09 -2.49
CA LYS A 6 6.46 -34.57 -3.34
C LYS A 6 6.58 -33.04 -3.45
N LEU A 7 6.86 -32.35 -2.34
CA LEU A 7 7.06 -30.91 -2.33
C LEU A 7 8.28 -30.51 -3.17
N LEU A 8 9.41 -31.18 -3.00
CA LEU A 8 10.62 -30.92 -3.78
C LEU A 8 10.37 -31.10 -5.28
N ARG A 9 9.67 -32.15 -5.65
CA ARG A 9 9.31 -32.40 -7.05
C ARG A 9 8.42 -31.28 -7.62
N LEU A 10 7.45 -30.79 -6.86
CA LEU A 10 6.60 -29.68 -7.26
C LEU A 10 7.39 -28.37 -7.40
N LEU A 11 8.35 -28.14 -6.53
CA LEU A 11 9.23 -26.96 -6.60
C LEU A 11 10.13 -27.03 -7.85
N GLU A 12 10.69 -28.19 -8.16
CA GLU A 12 11.49 -28.40 -9.38
C GLU A 12 10.66 -28.18 -10.63
N GLU A 13 9.43 -28.70 -10.65
CA GLU A 13 8.50 -28.51 -11.76
C GLU A 13 8.14 -27.03 -11.93
N HIS A 14 7.85 -26.33 -10.84
CA HIS A 14 7.56 -24.90 -10.85
C HIS A 14 8.75 -24.09 -11.40
N HIS A 15 9.96 -24.44 -10.98
CA HIS A 15 11.17 -23.81 -11.49
C HIS A 15 11.36 -24.05 -12.99
N SER A 16 11.12 -25.28 -13.45
CA SER A 16 11.29 -25.63 -14.87
C SER A 16 10.29 -24.92 -15.78
N LEU A 17 9.12 -24.57 -15.28
CA LEU A 17 8.09 -23.87 -16.02
C LEU A 17 8.38 -22.37 -16.17
N GLY A 18 9.31 -21.81 -15.40
CA GLY A 18 9.68 -20.40 -15.46
C GLY A 18 8.55 -19.45 -15.04
N ILE A 19 7.59 -19.91 -14.25
CA ILE A 19 6.42 -19.11 -13.83
C ILE A 19 6.85 -17.89 -13.02
N ALA A 20 7.82 -18.05 -12.11
CA ALA A 20 8.31 -16.97 -11.27
C ALA A 20 8.94 -15.82 -12.08
N GLU A 21 9.49 -16.11 -13.25
CA GLU A 21 10.08 -15.11 -14.15
C GLU A 21 9.03 -14.36 -14.96
N GLN A 22 7.83 -14.92 -15.08
CA GLN A 22 6.71 -14.36 -15.84
C GLN A 22 5.79 -13.49 -15.00
N ILE A 23 5.85 -13.63 -13.68
CA ILE A 23 4.99 -12.92 -12.73
C ILE A 23 5.81 -11.91 -11.96
N ASP A 24 5.37 -10.65 -11.97
CA ASP A 24 5.91 -9.62 -11.08
C ASP A 24 5.30 -9.77 -9.69
N TYR A 25 5.92 -10.62 -8.87
CA TYR A 25 5.45 -10.88 -7.51
C TYR A 25 5.49 -9.64 -6.62
N GLN A 26 6.48 -8.76 -6.77
CA GLN A 26 6.56 -7.53 -5.99
C GLN A 26 5.34 -6.64 -6.24
N LYS A 27 5.00 -6.45 -7.51
CA LYS A 27 3.83 -5.69 -7.92
C LYS A 27 2.53 -6.32 -7.39
N PHE A 28 2.39 -7.63 -7.54
CA PHE A 28 1.23 -8.38 -7.07
C PHE A 28 1.04 -8.22 -5.57
N TYR A 29 2.08 -8.45 -4.78
CA TYR A 29 2.01 -8.31 -3.33
C TYR A 29 1.77 -6.87 -2.89
N LEU A 30 2.37 -5.90 -3.55
CA LEU A 30 2.14 -4.49 -3.25
C LEU A 30 0.68 -4.11 -3.48
N TYR A 31 0.11 -4.49 -4.60
CA TYR A 31 -1.29 -4.16 -4.92
C TYR A 31 -2.28 -4.86 -3.99
N SER A 32 -2.00 -6.12 -3.65
CA SER A 32 -2.78 -6.86 -2.66
C SER A 32 -2.71 -6.21 -1.28
N LEU A 33 -1.52 -5.83 -0.84
CA LEU A 33 -1.30 -5.17 0.45
C LEU A 33 -2.05 -3.83 0.52
N ILE A 34 -1.98 -3.02 -0.52
CA ILE A 34 -2.70 -1.75 -0.60
C ILE A 34 -4.20 -1.98 -0.52
N THR A 35 -4.72 -2.90 -1.32
CA THR A 35 -6.15 -3.19 -1.39
C THR A 35 -6.71 -3.63 -0.03
N HIS A 36 -6.03 -4.54 0.63
CA HIS A 36 -6.46 -5.05 1.93
C HIS A 36 -6.26 -4.03 3.06
N SER A 37 -5.21 -3.24 3.01
CA SER A 37 -4.98 -2.19 4.01
C SER A 37 -6.03 -1.09 3.95
N THR A 38 -6.39 -0.64 2.75
CA THR A 38 -7.43 0.39 2.59
C THR A 38 -8.83 -0.16 2.87
N ALA A 39 -9.07 -1.45 2.65
CA ALA A 39 -10.33 -2.10 2.99
C ALA A 39 -10.65 -2.00 4.49
N ILE A 40 -9.64 -2.06 5.35
CA ILE A 40 -9.78 -1.87 6.79
C ILE A 40 -10.35 -0.48 7.10
N GLU A 41 -10.00 0.52 6.31
CA GLU A 41 -10.46 1.90 6.45
C GLU A 41 -11.74 2.20 5.64
N GLY A 42 -12.39 1.17 5.11
CA GLY A 42 -13.68 1.29 4.43
C GLY A 42 -13.63 1.34 2.91
N SER A 43 -12.47 1.19 2.29
CA SER A 43 -12.41 1.11 0.82
C SER A 43 -13.04 -0.19 0.32
N THR A 44 -13.82 -0.08 -0.76
CA THR A 44 -14.44 -1.21 -1.45
C THR A 44 -13.76 -1.53 -2.78
N VAL A 45 -12.70 -0.81 -3.13
CA VAL A 45 -11.93 -1.02 -4.37
C VAL A 45 -11.27 -2.41 -4.34
N THR A 46 -11.46 -3.17 -5.40
CA THR A 46 -10.91 -4.53 -5.51
C THR A 46 -9.46 -4.52 -6.02
N GLU A 47 -8.75 -5.66 -5.91
CA GLU A 47 -7.39 -5.78 -6.43
C GLU A 47 -7.32 -5.54 -7.94
N ILE A 48 -8.29 -6.07 -8.71
CA ILE A 48 -8.34 -5.87 -10.16
C ILE A 48 -8.59 -4.40 -10.49
N GLU A 49 -9.49 -3.75 -9.77
CA GLU A 49 -9.76 -2.33 -9.95
C GLU A 49 -8.54 -1.46 -9.62
N ASN A 50 -7.80 -1.80 -8.56
CA ASN A 50 -6.54 -1.12 -8.25
C ASN A 50 -5.46 -1.37 -9.30
N GLN A 51 -5.38 -2.57 -9.85
CA GLN A 51 -4.45 -2.85 -10.93
C GLN A 51 -4.71 -1.96 -12.14
N LEU A 52 -5.95 -1.80 -12.55
CA LEU A 52 -6.33 -0.90 -13.63
C LEU A 52 -6.04 0.57 -13.30
N LEU A 53 -6.33 0.98 -12.07
CA LEU A 53 -6.07 2.34 -11.63
C LEU A 53 -4.57 2.66 -11.63
N PHE A 54 -3.75 1.78 -11.09
CA PHE A 54 -2.31 2.00 -10.92
C PHE A 54 -1.54 1.85 -12.23
N ASP A 55 -1.91 0.87 -13.04
CA ASP A 55 -1.19 0.56 -14.28
C ASP A 55 -1.65 1.42 -15.46
N GLU A 56 -2.94 1.72 -15.55
CA GLU A 56 -3.53 2.33 -16.73
C GLU A 56 -4.26 3.65 -16.44
N GLY A 57 -4.37 4.06 -15.19
CA GLY A 57 -5.08 5.28 -14.80
C GLY A 57 -6.60 5.20 -14.97
N ILE A 58 -7.16 4.00 -15.06
CA ILE A 58 -8.60 3.77 -15.21
C ILE A 58 -9.25 3.70 -13.84
N THR A 59 -10.24 4.59 -13.61
CA THR A 59 -10.99 4.60 -12.37
C THR A 59 -12.14 3.60 -12.41
N ALA A 60 -12.40 2.95 -11.26
CA ALA A 60 -13.50 1.99 -11.15
C ALA A 60 -14.85 2.69 -11.04
N LYS A 61 -15.80 2.23 -11.84
CA LYS A 61 -17.17 2.71 -11.78
C LYS A 61 -17.86 2.28 -10.48
N GLY A 62 -18.56 3.20 -9.83
CA GLY A 62 -19.28 2.93 -8.60
C GLY A 62 -18.42 3.02 -7.33
N ARG A 63 -17.14 3.39 -7.45
CA ARG A 63 -16.27 3.68 -6.31
C ARG A 63 -16.12 5.18 -6.15
N THR A 64 -16.06 5.65 -4.90
CA THR A 64 -15.90 7.09 -4.64
C THR A 64 -14.50 7.58 -5.03
N LEU A 65 -14.40 8.87 -5.31
CA LEU A 65 -13.09 9.49 -5.54
C LEU A 65 -12.18 9.35 -4.30
N GLN A 66 -12.74 9.48 -3.11
CA GLN A 66 -12.01 9.32 -1.87
C GLN A 66 -11.39 7.92 -1.73
N GLU A 67 -12.15 6.87 -2.04
CA GLU A 67 -11.62 5.50 -2.03
C GLU A 67 -10.46 5.33 -3.00
N GLN A 68 -10.58 5.88 -4.21
CA GLN A 68 -9.52 5.78 -5.22
C GLN A 68 -8.28 6.57 -4.83
N MET A 69 -8.46 7.77 -4.28
CA MET A 69 -7.34 8.59 -3.78
C MET A 69 -6.63 7.94 -2.59
N MET A 70 -7.37 7.30 -1.70
CA MET A 70 -6.81 6.54 -0.57
C MET A 70 -5.85 5.44 -1.05
N ASN A 71 -6.24 4.71 -2.08
CA ASN A 71 -5.41 3.64 -2.66
C ASN A 71 -4.17 4.21 -3.38
N LEU A 72 -4.32 5.30 -4.13
CA LEU A 72 -3.19 5.99 -4.79
C LEU A 72 -2.20 6.55 -3.78
N ASP A 73 -2.69 7.18 -2.73
CA ASP A 73 -1.84 7.74 -1.67
C ASP A 73 -1.03 6.66 -0.96
N LEU A 74 -1.66 5.55 -0.63
CA LEU A 74 -0.99 4.44 0.04
C LEU A 74 0.07 3.80 -0.87
N LYS A 75 -0.21 3.66 -2.17
CA LYS A 75 0.77 3.20 -3.14
C LYS A 75 2.02 4.09 -3.13
N ALA A 76 1.83 5.40 -3.22
CA ALA A 76 2.93 6.36 -3.18
C ALA A 76 3.74 6.27 -1.89
N ALA A 77 3.07 6.12 -0.75
CA ALA A 77 3.73 5.97 0.56
C ALA A 77 4.60 4.70 0.61
N TYR A 78 4.09 3.57 0.14
CA TYR A 78 4.87 2.32 0.09
C TYR A 78 6.08 2.45 -0.84
N GLU A 79 5.90 2.98 -2.03
CA GLU A 79 7.00 3.15 -2.99
C GLU A 79 8.12 4.03 -2.42
N GLN A 80 7.76 5.13 -1.78
CA GLN A 80 8.76 6.03 -1.18
C GLN A 80 9.41 5.47 0.08
N SER A 81 8.75 4.58 0.80
CA SER A 81 9.32 3.95 2.00
C SER A 81 10.29 2.81 1.69
N MET A 82 10.23 2.23 0.51
CA MET A 82 11.05 1.06 0.15
C MET A 82 12.56 1.38 0.11
N GLN A 83 12.95 2.53 -0.42
CA GLN A 83 14.37 2.90 -0.52
C GLN A 83 15.02 3.06 0.85
N PRO A 84 14.48 3.86 1.79
CA PRO A 84 15.01 3.92 3.15
C PRO A 84 15.04 2.55 3.85
N ALA A 85 14.01 1.72 3.64
CA ALA A 85 13.94 0.39 4.21
C ALA A 85 15.07 -0.52 3.70
N ARG A 86 15.36 -0.49 2.40
CA ARG A 86 16.46 -1.26 1.80
C ARG A 86 17.83 -0.80 2.29
N LEU A 87 17.98 0.47 2.58
CA LEU A 87 19.23 1.07 3.10
C LEU A 87 19.36 0.94 4.62
N HIS A 88 18.39 0.31 5.28
CA HIS A 88 18.33 0.19 6.74
C HIS A 88 18.46 1.54 7.44
N ALA A 89 17.80 2.57 6.89
CA ALA A 89 17.79 3.92 7.46
C ALA A 89 17.19 3.90 8.88
N ASP A 90 17.74 4.72 9.76
CA ASP A 90 17.24 4.85 11.12
C ASP A 90 15.80 5.39 11.11
N PHE A 91 14.97 4.79 11.95
CA PHE A 91 13.60 5.25 12.12
C PHE A 91 13.58 6.53 12.96
N SER A 92 12.86 7.54 12.48
CA SER A 92 12.74 8.83 13.16
C SER A 92 11.30 9.33 13.16
N VAL A 93 11.01 10.29 14.04
CA VAL A 93 9.71 10.97 14.05
C VAL A 93 9.48 11.72 12.73
N GLU A 94 10.52 12.33 12.17
CA GLU A 94 10.43 13.03 10.89
C GLU A 94 10.09 12.07 9.75
N MET A 95 10.66 10.89 9.73
CA MET A 95 10.31 9.84 8.76
C MET A 95 8.85 9.42 8.90
N LEU A 96 8.37 9.21 10.12
CA LEU A 96 6.99 8.84 10.41
C LEU A 96 6.01 9.93 9.94
N LYS A 97 6.32 11.19 10.22
CA LYS A 97 5.50 12.33 9.78
C LYS A 97 5.46 12.43 8.25
N SER A 98 6.59 12.24 7.59
CA SER A 98 6.67 12.26 6.13
C SER A 98 5.82 11.16 5.49
N LEU A 99 5.88 9.94 6.01
CA LEU A 99 5.06 8.82 5.54
C LEU A 99 3.57 9.07 5.80
N SER A 100 3.23 9.59 6.98
CA SER A 100 1.86 9.93 7.32
C SER A 100 1.29 11.00 6.37
N ALA A 101 2.08 12.00 6.01
CA ALA A 101 1.69 13.02 5.04
C ALA A 101 1.39 12.42 3.67
N LEU A 102 2.18 11.44 3.22
CA LEU A 102 1.94 10.74 1.96
C LEU A 102 0.63 9.93 2.00
N VAL A 103 0.41 9.16 3.06
CA VAL A 103 -0.80 8.36 3.24
C VAL A 103 -2.06 9.22 3.24
N MET A 104 -1.99 10.40 3.83
CA MET A 104 -3.14 11.30 4.01
C MET A 104 -3.19 12.45 3.01
N LYS A 105 -2.36 12.45 1.98
CA LYS A 105 -2.18 13.57 1.06
C LYS A 105 -3.50 14.09 0.47
N ASN A 106 -4.34 13.20 0.00
CA ASN A 106 -5.60 13.56 -0.68
C ASN A 106 -6.86 13.29 0.17
N THR A 107 -6.73 12.59 1.28
CA THR A 107 -7.87 12.19 2.12
C THR A 107 -7.81 12.75 3.54
N GLY A 108 -6.65 13.26 3.96
CA GLY A 108 -6.49 13.91 5.26
C GLY A 108 -7.14 15.29 5.31
N ALA A 109 -7.50 15.70 6.50
CA ALA A 109 -8.15 16.98 6.74
C ALA A 109 -7.52 17.75 7.89
N MET A 110 -7.86 19.02 7.98
CA MET A 110 -7.58 19.85 9.14
C MET A 110 -8.56 19.52 10.26
N TYR A 111 -8.04 19.26 11.45
CA TYR A 111 -8.84 18.98 12.63
C TYR A 111 -8.59 20.05 13.68
N ASN A 112 -9.67 20.58 14.26
CA ASN A 112 -9.62 21.56 15.33
C ASN A 112 -9.99 20.87 16.64
N THR A 113 -9.09 20.96 17.63
CA THR A 113 -9.29 20.37 18.95
C THR A 113 -9.15 21.45 20.04
N ALA A 114 -9.53 21.10 21.26
CA ALA A 114 -9.36 21.98 22.42
C ALA A 114 -7.89 22.35 22.68
N GLN A 115 -6.94 21.53 22.23
CA GLN A 115 -5.50 21.72 22.42
C GLN A 115 -4.81 22.33 21.19
N GLY A 116 -5.56 22.68 20.17
CA GLY A 116 -5.05 23.25 18.94
C GLY A 116 -5.55 22.55 17.70
N SER A 117 -4.96 22.89 16.57
CA SER A 117 -5.31 22.32 15.27
C SER A 117 -4.16 21.48 14.72
N PHE A 118 -4.50 20.45 13.94
CA PHE A 118 -3.51 19.67 13.20
C PHE A 118 -4.06 19.32 11.81
N ASP A 119 -3.16 19.25 10.84
CA ASP A 119 -3.49 18.89 9.46
C ASP A 119 -2.91 17.50 9.15
N ALA A 120 -3.78 16.49 9.07
CA ALA A 120 -3.38 15.12 8.79
C ALA A 120 -2.73 14.99 7.41
N SER A 121 -3.13 15.81 6.43
CA SER A 121 -2.55 15.78 5.07
C SER A 121 -1.10 16.29 5.02
N LYS A 122 -0.66 16.99 6.04
CA LYS A 122 0.72 17.51 6.17
C LYS A 122 1.59 16.62 7.08
N GLY A 123 1.05 15.55 7.61
CA GLY A 123 1.76 14.67 8.52
C GLY A 123 1.83 15.19 9.95
N ASP A 124 1.00 16.16 10.31
CA ASP A 124 0.93 16.65 11.69
C ASP A 124 0.51 15.52 12.64
N LEU A 125 1.13 15.46 13.80
CA LEU A 125 0.75 14.51 14.83
C LEU A 125 -0.62 14.85 15.40
N ARG A 126 -1.41 13.82 15.63
CA ARG A 126 -2.73 13.97 16.21
C ARG A 126 -2.63 14.54 17.63
N LEU A 127 -3.37 15.62 17.88
CA LEU A 127 -3.52 16.19 19.21
C LEU A 127 -4.63 15.49 19.98
N VAL A 128 -4.43 15.37 21.30
CA VAL A 128 -5.43 14.83 22.21
C VAL A 128 -6.47 15.90 22.50
N GLY A 129 -7.76 15.53 22.39
CA GLY A 129 -8.81 16.49 22.68
C GLY A 129 -10.17 16.04 22.22
#